data_a3a3f66aef3fed17be839977333abe3d
#
_entry.id   a3a3f66aef3fed17be839977333abe3d
#
_cell.length_a   1.000
_cell.length_b   1.000
_cell.length_c   1.000
_cell.angle_alpha   90.00
_cell.angle_beta   90.00
_cell.angle_gamma   90.00
#
_symmetry.space_group_name_H-M   'P 1'
#
loop_
_entity.id
_entity.type
_entity.pdbx_description
1 polymer ?
#
loop_
_entity_poly.entity_id
_entity_poly.type
_entity_poly.pdbx_seq_one_letter_code
_entity_poly.pdbx_strand_id
1 'polypeptide(L)'
;IIEAGIGGRLDSTNVLSPELVICTSIGFDHTETLGNSLKEIAEHKAGVMQKNTPTLLGRVPEEVEQLFRQKSHECKAPLAVIDREIQLIHASNQALQVSYGKWQSSKLKLSMLGQHQENNAGLAVTAAHLLTQIFPKITDKSIQEGIEETHWPGRSEWIGNNIYLDGAHNPQGIASLKQVLKDNFANRK
;
A
#
# COMPACT_ATOMS: atom_id res chain seq x y z
N ILE A 1 -7.36 12.10 -4.61
CA ILE A 1 -6.31 11.05 -4.70
C ILE A 1 -5.80 11.03 -6.12
N ILE A 2 -4.48 11.01 -6.30
CA ILE A 2 -3.80 10.97 -7.60
C ILE A 2 -2.88 9.74 -7.60
N GLU A 3 -2.90 8.99 -8.68
CA GLU A 3 -2.03 7.83 -8.90
C GLU A 3 -1.01 8.15 -9.99
N ALA A 4 0.28 7.88 -9.73
CA ALA A 4 1.33 7.99 -10.74
C ALA A 4 1.18 6.87 -11.78
N GLY A 5 1.36 7.18 -13.06
CA GLY A 5 1.25 6.21 -14.14
C GLY A 5 2.44 5.24 -14.16
N ILE A 6 3.66 5.76 -14.34
CA ILE A 6 4.88 4.95 -14.38
C ILE A 6 5.99 5.63 -13.58
N GLY A 7 6.63 4.87 -12.68
CA GLY A 7 7.75 5.37 -11.88
C GLY A 7 7.32 6.37 -10.83
N GLY A 8 7.55 7.65 -11.04
CA GLY A 8 7.20 8.73 -10.11
C GLY A 8 8.00 10.02 -10.37
N ARG A 9 9.33 9.97 -10.32
CA ARG A 9 10.19 11.15 -10.47
C ARG A 9 9.90 11.98 -11.73
N LEU A 10 9.63 11.31 -12.84
CA LEU A 10 9.38 11.94 -14.15
C LEU A 10 7.91 11.83 -14.56
N ASP A 11 7.04 11.34 -13.67
CA ASP A 11 5.62 11.26 -13.93
C ASP A 11 5.00 12.67 -13.92
N SER A 12 4.04 12.90 -14.81
CA SER A 12 3.37 14.21 -14.93
C SER A 12 2.65 14.63 -13.64
N THR A 13 2.22 13.67 -12.83
CA THR A 13 1.59 13.95 -11.54
C THR A 13 2.55 14.54 -10.51
N ASN A 14 3.88 14.40 -10.70
CA ASN A 14 4.89 14.89 -9.75
C ASN A 14 5.05 16.44 -9.74
N VAL A 15 4.29 17.15 -10.59
CA VAL A 15 4.19 18.62 -10.51
C VAL A 15 3.26 19.10 -9.39
N LEU A 16 2.47 18.20 -8.82
CA LEU A 16 1.55 18.51 -7.73
C LEU A 16 2.29 18.60 -6.39
N SER A 17 1.73 19.35 -5.46
CA SER A 17 2.19 19.42 -4.07
C SER A 17 1.25 18.58 -3.19
N PRO A 18 1.56 17.31 -2.91
CA PRO A 18 0.70 16.44 -2.15
C PRO A 18 0.80 16.70 -0.64
N GLU A 19 -0.30 16.50 0.08
CA GLU A 19 -0.32 16.52 1.54
C GLU A 19 0.32 15.24 2.13
N LEU A 20 0.33 14.15 1.35
CA LEU A 20 0.87 12.86 1.76
C LEU A 20 1.23 12.04 0.52
N VAL A 21 2.33 11.32 0.59
CA VAL A 21 2.80 10.38 -0.45
C VAL A 21 2.67 8.94 0.05
N ILE A 22 2.22 8.03 -0.82
CA ILE A 22 2.18 6.59 -0.51
C ILE A 22 2.93 5.83 -1.61
N CYS A 23 3.90 5.00 -1.22
CA CYS A 23 4.52 3.99 -2.05
C CYS A 23 4.10 2.60 -1.54
N THR A 24 3.23 1.93 -2.26
CA THR A 24 2.58 0.68 -1.78
C THR A 24 3.51 -0.52 -1.79
N SER A 25 4.28 -0.67 -2.87
CA SER A 25 5.24 -1.76 -3.05
C SER A 25 6.28 -1.39 -4.11
N ILE A 26 7.43 -2.06 -4.05
CA ILE A 26 8.47 -1.97 -5.07
C ILE A 26 8.72 -3.38 -5.60
N GLY A 27 8.58 -3.56 -6.89
CA GLY A 27 8.79 -4.83 -7.57
C GLY A 27 9.24 -4.60 -9.01
N PHE A 28 9.64 -5.67 -9.68
CA PHE A 28 10.00 -5.61 -11.09
C PHE A 28 8.77 -5.40 -11.94
N ASP A 29 8.64 -4.21 -12.48
CA ASP A 29 7.62 -3.80 -13.43
C ASP A 29 8.17 -2.64 -14.28
N HIS A 30 7.70 -2.51 -15.52
CA HIS A 30 8.15 -1.47 -16.44
C HIS A 30 9.70 -1.36 -16.56
N THR A 31 10.38 -2.50 -16.58
CA THR A 31 11.86 -2.56 -16.53
C THR A 31 12.53 -1.87 -17.71
N GLU A 32 11.86 -1.82 -18.86
CA GLU A 32 12.33 -1.07 -20.05
C GLU A 32 12.46 0.45 -19.80
N THR A 33 11.66 0.97 -18.85
CA THR A 33 11.62 2.41 -18.54
C THR A 33 12.30 2.75 -17.22
N LEU A 34 12.14 1.89 -16.21
CA LEU A 34 12.56 2.18 -14.83
C LEU A 34 13.90 1.54 -14.45
N GLY A 35 14.44 0.66 -15.30
CA GLY A 35 15.70 -0.04 -15.04
C GLY A 35 15.53 -1.50 -14.66
N ASN A 36 16.65 -2.21 -14.61
CA ASN A 36 16.70 -3.67 -14.45
C ASN A 36 17.02 -4.12 -13.02
N SER A 37 17.06 -3.20 -12.06
CA SER A 37 17.28 -3.50 -10.65
C SER A 37 16.20 -2.89 -9.78
N LEU A 38 15.93 -3.53 -8.63
CA LEU A 38 15.00 -2.96 -7.64
C LEU A 38 15.44 -1.58 -7.15
N LYS A 39 16.75 -1.34 -7.09
CA LYS A 39 17.31 -0.05 -6.69
C LYS A 39 16.95 1.05 -7.70
N GLU A 40 17.15 0.82 -9.00
CA GLU A 40 16.79 1.78 -10.06
C GLU A 40 15.30 2.09 -10.04
N ILE A 41 14.44 1.05 -9.95
CA ILE A 41 12.98 1.21 -9.85
C ILE A 41 12.61 2.01 -8.59
N ALA A 42 13.26 1.71 -7.45
CA ALA A 42 13.04 2.42 -6.20
C ALA A 42 13.45 3.89 -6.28
N GLU A 43 14.57 4.22 -6.94
CA GLU A 43 15.01 5.60 -7.17
C GLU A 43 13.98 6.42 -7.96
N HIS A 44 13.40 5.82 -9.02
CA HIS A 44 12.31 6.45 -9.78
C HIS A 44 11.07 6.67 -8.92
N LYS A 45 10.67 5.67 -8.14
CA LYS A 45 9.48 5.76 -7.28
C LYS A 45 9.68 6.70 -6.08
N ALA A 46 10.84 6.66 -5.42
CA ALA A 46 11.17 7.59 -4.34
C ALA A 46 11.25 9.05 -4.81
N GLY A 47 11.37 9.29 -6.12
CA GLY A 47 11.35 10.62 -6.70
C GLY A 47 10.06 11.40 -6.53
N VAL A 48 8.97 10.78 -6.06
CA VAL A 48 7.72 11.47 -5.68
C VAL A 48 7.77 12.09 -4.30
N MET A 49 8.78 11.73 -3.49
CA MET A 49 8.94 12.30 -2.15
C MET A 49 9.30 13.78 -2.25
N GLN A 50 8.51 14.62 -1.63
CA GLN A 50 8.68 16.07 -1.65
C GLN A 50 9.08 16.60 -0.27
N LYS A 51 9.63 17.82 -0.28
CA LYS A 51 10.12 18.46 0.94
C LYS A 51 9.02 18.60 1.99
N ASN A 52 9.30 18.11 3.20
CA ASN A 52 8.42 18.15 4.36
C ASN A 52 7.10 17.38 4.20
N THR A 53 6.90 16.62 3.11
CA THR A 53 5.67 15.88 2.87
C THR A 53 5.77 14.47 3.47
N PRO A 54 4.87 14.09 4.39
CA PRO A 54 4.86 12.75 4.96
C PRO A 54 4.77 11.68 3.87
N THR A 55 5.55 10.63 4.03
CA THR A 55 5.59 9.51 3.08
C THR A 55 5.33 8.20 3.82
N LEU A 56 4.42 7.38 3.29
CA LEU A 56 4.17 6.02 3.75
C LEU A 56 4.77 5.03 2.75
N LEU A 57 5.44 4.01 3.26
CA LEU A 57 6.06 2.96 2.47
C LEU A 57 5.53 1.60 2.92
N GLY A 58 5.11 0.78 1.96
CA GLY A 58 4.73 -0.60 2.20
C GLY A 58 5.93 -1.49 2.48
N ARG A 59 5.70 -2.81 2.56
CA ARG A 59 6.79 -3.78 2.74
C ARG A 59 7.69 -3.80 1.52
N VAL A 60 8.97 -3.59 1.75
CA VAL A 60 10.01 -3.59 0.72
C VAL A 60 11.27 -4.30 1.26
N PRO A 61 12.17 -4.78 0.38
CA PRO A 61 13.48 -5.24 0.79
C PRO A 61 14.27 -4.15 1.53
N GLU A 62 15.16 -4.54 2.43
CA GLU A 62 15.90 -3.61 3.28
C GLU A 62 16.74 -2.60 2.48
N GLU A 63 17.35 -3.02 1.38
CA GLU A 63 18.10 -2.13 0.48
C GLU A 63 17.23 -1.01 -0.10
N VAL A 64 15.97 -1.32 -0.41
CA VAL A 64 14.98 -0.35 -0.89
C VAL A 64 14.54 0.57 0.26
N GLU A 65 14.29 0.01 1.44
CA GLU A 65 13.95 0.81 2.63
C GLU A 65 15.05 1.83 2.94
N GLN A 66 16.31 1.43 2.91
CA GLN A 66 17.46 2.32 3.15
C GLN A 66 17.50 3.48 2.15
N LEU A 67 17.22 3.21 0.86
CA LEU A 67 17.12 4.24 -0.16
C LEU A 67 16.00 5.26 0.16
N PHE A 68 14.82 4.78 0.55
CA PHE A 68 13.72 5.67 0.94
C PHE A 68 14.04 6.45 2.21
N ARG A 69 14.74 5.88 3.19
CA ARG A 69 15.21 6.58 4.38
C ARG A 69 16.24 7.66 4.06
N GLN A 70 17.18 7.37 3.17
CA GLN A 70 18.12 8.40 2.68
C GLN A 70 17.34 9.54 2.00
N LYS A 71 16.40 9.23 1.11
CA LYS A 71 15.58 10.24 0.43
C LYS A 71 14.72 11.06 1.40
N SER A 72 14.18 10.42 2.42
CA SER A 72 13.45 11.06 3.53
C SER A 72 14.32 12.13 4.22
N HIS A 73 15.58 11.81 4.51
CA HIS A 73 16.54 12.76 5.07
C HIS A 73 16.81 13.95 4.13
N GLU A 74 17.06 13.69 2.86
CA GLU A 74 17.32 14.72 1.85
C GLU A 74 16.13 15.69 1.71
N CYS A 75 14.92 15.15 1.67
CA CYS A 75 13.68 15.92 1.54
C CYS A 75 13.16 16.48 2.87
N LYS A 76 13.74 16.07 4.02
CA LYS A 76 13.19 16.33 5.37
C LYS A 76 11.73 15.86 5.48
N ALA A 77 11.38 14.79 4.77
CA ALA A 77 10.04 14.22 4.70
C ALA A 77 9.92 13.12 5.76
N PRO A 78 8.97 13.19 6.70
CA PRO A 78 8.72 12.08 7.62
C PRO A 78 8.39 10.81 6.84
N LEU A 79 9.06 9.69 7.17
CA LEU A 79 8.82 8.38 6.54
C LEU A 79 8.30 7.40 7.58
N ALA A 80 7.20 6.72 7.25
CA ALA A 80 6.69 5.60 8.01
C ALA A 80 6.56 4.36 7.13
N VAL A 81 7.08 3.23 7.61
CA VAL A 81 7.20 1.98 6.88
C VAL A 81 6.38 0.90 7.60
N ILE A 82 5.70 0.04 6.84
CA ILE A 82 5.02 -1.16 7.39
C ILE A 82 6.06 -2.07 8.08
N ASP A 83 5.70 -2.61 9.24
CA ASP A 83 6.51 -3.41 10.15
C ASP A 83 7.66 -2.63 10.83
N ARG A 84 7.70 -1.31 10.67
CA ARG A 84 8.58 -0.41 11.42
C ARG A 84 7.74 0.56 12.25
N GLU A 85 7.45 1.71 11.69
CA GLU A 85 6.60 2.74 12.34
C GLU A 85 5.10 2.41 12.27
N ILE A 86 4.68 1.60 11.28
CA ILE A 86 3.29 1.14 11.11
C ILE A 86 3.22 -0.36 11.43
N GLN A 87 2.41 -0.74 12.41
CA GLN A 87 2.23 -2.13 12.80
C GLN A 87 0.87 -2.66 12.38
N LEU A 88 0.87 -3.83 11.74
CA LEU A 88 -0.34 -4.58 11.41
C LEU A 88 -0.55 -5.66 12.46
N ILE A 89 -1.61 -5.52 13.25
CA ILE A 89 -1.92 -6.41 14.38
C ILE A 89 -3.11 -7.28 13.98
N HIS A 90 -2.87 -8.58 13.88
CA HIS A 90 -3.93 -9.55 13.63
C HIS A 90 -4.70 -9.82 14.92
N ALA A 91 -5.97 -9.47 14.92
CA ALA A 91 -6.87 -9.74 16.05
C ALA A 91 -7.64 -11.06 15.83
N SER A 92 -8.34 -11.52 16.85
CA SER A 92 -9.27 -12.65 16.74
C SER A 92 -10.34 -12.36 15.66
N ASN A 93 -10.82 -13.41 14.99
CA ASN A 93 -11.81 -13.34 13.92
C ASN A 93 -11.35 -12.66 12.61
N GLN A 94 -10.08 -12.83 12.25
CA GLN A 94 -9.50 -12.28 11.01
C GLN A 94 -9.62 -10.74 10.88
N ALA A 95 -9.78 -10.05 12.01
CA ALA A 95 -9.78 -8.60 12.02
C ALA A 95 -8.35 -8.08 12.03
N LEU A 96 -8.11 -7.03 11.24
CA LEU A 96 -6.87 -6.27 11.22
C LEU A 96 -7.01 -5.04 12.09
N GLN A 97 -5.96 -4.70 12.84
CA GLN A 97 -5.83 -3.45 13.55
C GLN A 97 -4.51 -2.80 13.15
N VAL A 98 -4.51 -1.50 12.95
CA VAL A 98 -3.34 -0.73 12.54
C VAL A 98 -2.89 0.14 13.68
N SER A 99 -1.59 0.12 14.00
CA SER A 99 -0.99 0.98 15.01
C SER A 99 0.09 1.87 14.39
N TYR A 100 0.08 3.16 14.74
CA TYR A 100 1.07 4.14 14.33
C TYR A 100 1.37 5.11 15.48
N GLY A 101 2.59 5.08 16.00
CA GLY A 101 2.96 5.83 17.20
C GLY A 101 2.11 5.42 18.40
N LYS A 102 1.39 6.37 18.98
CA LYS A 102 0.45 6.12 20.10
C LYS A 102 -0.98 5.85 19.64
N TRP A 103 -1.27 6.05 18.36
CA TRP A 103 -2.60 5.83 17.80
C TRP A 103 -2.80 4.38 17.37
N GLN A 104 -4.04 3.92 17.49
CA GLN A 104 -4.46 2.61 17.06
C GLN A 104 -5.86 2.67 16.46
N SER A 105 -6.07 2.03 15.33
CA SER A 105 -7.37 1.98 14.67
C SER A 105 -8.37 1.11 15.45
N SER A 106 -9.64 1.22 15.12
CA SER A 106 -10.61 0.16 15.41
C SER A 106 -10.21 -1.16 14.78
N LYS A 107 -10.87 -2.25 15.16
CA LYS A 107 -10.73 -3.54 14.46
C LYS A 107 -11.45 -3.47 13.12
N LEU A 108 -10.73 -3.77 12.04
CA LEU A 108 -11.17 -3.65 10.66
C LEU A 108 -11.36 -5.04 10.07
N LYS A 109 -12.46 -5.26 9.40
CA LYS A 109 -12.69 -6.47 8.60
C LYS A 109 -12.42 -6.13 7.13
N LEU A 110 -11.38 -6.72 6.56
CA LEU A 110 -11.06 -6.47 5.16
C LEU A 110 -12.05 -7.20 4.25
N SER A 111 -12.56 -6.49 3.23
CA SER A 111 -13.42 -7.06 2.19
C SER A 111 -12.61 -7.80 1.12
N MET A 112 -11.36 -7.38 0.88
CA MET A 112 -10.46 -7.96 -0.11
C MET A 112 -9.47 -8.94 0.52
N LEU A 113 -9.20 -10.06 -0.17
CA LEU A 113 -8.36 -11.14 0.31
C LEU A 113 -6.87 -10.94 -0.02
N GLY A 114 -6.02 -11.41 0.88
CA GLY A 114 -4.60 -11.55 0.68
C GLY A 114 -3.74 -10.57 1.49
N GLN A 115 -2.54 -11.04 1.84
CA GLN A 115 -1.59 -10.26 2.67
C GLN A 115 -1.20 -8.92 2.03
N HIS A 116 -1.17 -8.84 0.70
CA HIS A 116 -0.94 -7.58 0.02
C HIS A 116 -2.05 -6.56 0.24
N GLN A 117 -3.30 -7.01 0.41
CA GLN A 117 -4.43 -6.14 0.73
C GLN A 117 -4.39 -5.67 2.20
N GLU A 118 -3.87 -6.49 3.11
CA GLU A 118 -3.61 -6.05 4.49
C GLU A 118 -2.57 -4.92 4.51
N ASN A 119 -1.51 -5.04 3.72
CA ASN A 119 -0.51 -3.96 3.58
C ASN A 119 -1.15 -2.69 3.00
N ASN A 120 -1.94 -2.81 1.94
CA ASN A 120 -2.63 -1.69 1.33
C ASN A 120 -3.60 -1.03 2.32
N ALA A 121 -4.37 -1.83 3.06
CA ALA A 121 -5.26 -1.33 4.11
C ALA A 121 -4.48 -0.61 5.23
N GLY A 122 -3.36 -1.18 5.68
CA GLY A 122 -2.49 -0.53 6.67
C GLY A 122 -2.01 0.86 6.23
N LEU A 123 -1.57 0.98 4.98
CA LEU A 123 -1.17 2.27 4.40
C LEU A 123 -2.36 3.23 4.29
N ALA A 124 -3.51 2.76 3.79
CA ALA A 124 -4.70 3.59 3.62
C ALA A 124 -5.25 4.12 4.95
N VAL A 125 -5.30 3.26 5.96
CA VAL A 125 -5.76 3.60 7.32
C VAL A 125 -4.81 4.59 7.98
N THR A 126 -3.50 4.38 7.88
CA THR A 126 -2.49 5.33 8.40
C THR A 126 -2.55 6.66 7.67
N ALA A 127 -2.72 6.64 6.34
CA ALA A 127 -2.89 7.85 5.55
C ALA A 127 -4.13 8.65 5.97
N ALA A 128 -5.27 7.97 6.10
CA ALA A 128 -6.50 8.59 6.53
C ALA A 128 -6.36 9.21 7.94
N HIS A 129 -5.72 8.49 8.87
CA HIS A 129 -5.42 9.02 10.20
C HIS A 129 -4.56 10.30 10.15
N LEU A 130 -3.47 10.29 9.39
CA LEU A 130 -2.61 11.48 9.26
C LEU A 130 -3.35 12.67 8.64
N LEU A 131 -4.28 12.41 7.74
CA LEU A 131 -5.06 13.44 7.06
C LEU A 131 -6.26 13.97 7.87
N THR A 132 -6.59 13.40 9.03
CA THR A 132 -7.68 13.90 9.89
C THR A 132 -7.52 15.36 10.31
N GLN A 133 -6.25 15.79 10.48
CA GLN A 133 -5.96 17.17 10.86
C GLN A 133 -6.23 18.19 9.76
N ILE A 134 -6.18 17.75 8.50
CA ILE A 134 -6.43 18.60 7.33
C ILE A 134 -7.88 18.45 6.88
N PHE A 135 -8.41 17.24 6.98
CA PHE A 135 -9.77 16.90 6.54
C PHE A 135 -10.61 16.38 7.73
N PRO A 136 -11.25 17.26 8.51
CA PRO A 136 -11.96 16.89 9.74
C PRO A 136 -13.20 16.02 9.53
N LYS A 137 -13.63 15.80 8.29
CA LYS A 137 -14.69 14.83 7.96
C LYS A 137 -14.19 13.37 7.99
N ILE A 138 -12.88 13.15 8.00
CA ILE A 138 -12.29 11.82 8.19
C ILE A 138 -12.41 11.50 9.69
N THR A 139 -13.18 10.47 10.01
CA THR A 139 -13.40 9.96 11.37
C THR A 139 -13.02 8.49 11.44
N ASP A 140 -12.79 7.95 12.63
CA ASP A 140 -12.52 6.52 12.81
C ASP A 140 -13.64 5.66 12.20
N LYS A 141 -14.90 6.12 12.31
CA LYS A 141 -16.04 5.45 11.70
C LYS A 141 -15.94 5.44 10.16
N SER A 142 -15.65 6.58 9.54
CA SER A 142 -15.53 6.65 8.08
C SER A 142 -14.31 5.87 7.55
N ILE A 143 -13.23 5.78 8.33
CA ILE A 143 -12.07 4.93 8.01
C ILE A 143 -12.50 3.45 8.04
N GLN A 144 -13.19 3.02 9.09
CA GLN A 144 -13.67 1.66 9.22
C GLN A 144 -14.63 1.28 8.08
N GLU A 145 -15.67 2.07 7.86
CA GLU A 145 -16.64 1.86 6.78
C GLU A 145 -15.95 1.80 5.41
N GLY A 146 -15.03 2.74 5.14
CA GLY A 146 -14.28 2.77 3.90
C GLY A 146 -13.45 1.51 3.64
N ILE A 147 -12.85 0.92 4.66
CA ILE A 147 -12.07 -0.32 4.52
C ILE A 147 -13.00 -1.54 4.36
N GLU A 148 -14.06 -1.61 5.16
CA GLU A 148 -14.98 -2.75 5.18
C GLU A 148 -15.85 -2.84 3.92
N GLU A 149 -16.17 -1.70 3.30
CA GLU A 149 -16.98 -1.60 2.08
C GLU A 149 -16.14 -1.53 0.79
N THR A 150 -14.81 -1.42 0.91
CA THR A 150 -13.95 -1.32 -0.28
C THR A 150 -14.09 -2.55 -1.16
N HIS A 151 -14.49 -2.32 -2.40
CA HIS A 151 -14.53 -3.31 -3.46
C HIS A 151 -13.82 -2.76 -4.69
N TRP A 152 -12.98 -3.59 -5.32
CA TRP A 152 -12.31 -3.23 -6.56
C TRP A 152 -12.47 -4.34 -7.59
N PRO A 153 -13.21 -4.09 -8.70
CA PRO A 153 -13.43 -5.10 -9.72
C PRO A 153 -12.11 -5.69 -10.25
N GLY A 154 -12.09 -6.99 -10.41
CA GLY A 154 -10.89 -7.69 -10.89
C GLY A 154 -9.75 -7.81 -9.87
N ARG A 155 -10.00 -7.63 -8.59
CA ARG A 155 -9.04 -7.91 -7.51
C ARG A 155 -9.60 -8.99 -6.59
N SER A 156 -9.09 -10.23 -6.77
CA SER A 156 -9.53 -11.39 -5.99
C SER A 156 -11.05 -11.55 -5.96
N GLU A 157 -11.70 -11.43 -7.10
CA GLU A 157 -13.15 -11.35 -7.25
C GLU A 157 -13.76 -12.63 -7.80
N TRP A 158 -14.88 -13.06 -7.22
CA TRP A 158 -15.72 -14.13 -7.77
C TRP A 158 -16.72 -13.57 -8.76
N ILE A 159 -16.64 -14.08 -10.01
CA ILE A 159 -17.63 -13.77 -11.06
C ILE A 159 -18.43 -15.04 -11.35
N GLY A 160 -19.66 -15.09 -10.86
CA GLY A 160 -20.52 -16.26 -11.02
C GLY A 160 -19.99 -17.50 -10.26
N ASN A 161 -20.46 -18.66 -10.66
CA ASN A 161 -20.33 -19.86 -9.81
C ASN A 161 -18.92 -20.48 -9.74
N ASN A 162 -18.03 -20.25 -10.72
CA ASN A 162 -16.73 -20.92 -10.76
C ASN A 162 -15.61 -20.07 -11.39
N ILE A 163 -15.80 -18.77 -11.52
CA ILE A 163 -14.80 -17.88 -12.13
C ILE A 163 -14.23 -16.98 -11.05
N TYR A 164 -12.92 -17.05 -10.85
CA TYR A 164 -12.16 -16.16 -9.97
C TYR A 164 -11.31 -15.23 -10.83
N LEU A 165 -11.54 -13.93 -10.71
CA LEU A 165 -10.87 -12.91 -11.49
C LEU A 165 -9.88 -12.15 -10.64
N ASP A 166 -8.64 -12.01 -11.14
CA ASP A 166 -7.62 -11.18 -10.53
C ASP A 166 -6.76 -10.49 -11.60
N GLY A 167 -6.36 -9.26 -11.34
CA GLY A 167 -5.56 -8.45 -12.24
C GLY A 167 -4.04 -8.71 -12.15
N ALA A 168 -3.60 -9.80 -11.53
CA ALA A 168 -2.20 -10.17 -11.45
C ALA A 168 -1.61 -10.42 -12.85
N HIS A 169 -0.59 -9.65 -13.23
CA HIS A 169 0.03 -9.69 -14.57
C HIS A 169 1.56 -9.60 -14.54
N ASN A 170 2.16 -9.48 -13.35
CA ASN A 170 3.60 -9.51 -13.15
C ASN A 170 3.99 -10.60 -12.13
N PRO A 171 5.28 -10.95 -12.01
CA PRO A 171 5.71 -12.04 -11.12
C PRO A 171 5.26 -11.88 -9.67
N GLN A 172 5.30 -10.67 -9.13
CA GLN A 172 4.88 -10.38 -7.76
C GLN A 172 3.36 -10.54 -7.57
N GLY A 173 2.56 -10.05 -8.51
CA GLY A 173 1.10 -10.22 -8.51
C GLY A 173 0.69 -11.69 -8.58
N ILE A 174 1.31 -12.47 -9.49
CA ILE A 174 1.06 -13.92 -9.61
C ILE A 174 1.46 -14.67 -8.34
N ALA A 175 2.56 -14.31 -7.69
CA ALA A 175 2.95 -14.92 -6.41
C ALA A 175 1.92 -14.62 -5.31
N SER A 176 1.41 -13.38 -5.24
CA SER A 176 0.36 -12.98 -4.30
C SER A 176 -0.95 -13.73 -4.57
N LEU A 177 -1.39 -13.82 -5.82
CA LEU A 177 -2.57 -14.59 -6.21
C LEU A 177 -2.44 -16.07 -5.84
N LYS A 178 -1.29 -16.69 -6.13
CA LYS A 178 -1.02 -18.08 -5.73
C LYS A 178 -1.17 -18.30 -4.23
N GLN A 179 -0.72 -17.36 -3.41
CA GLN A 179 -0.85 -17.45 -1.97
C GLN A 179 -2.32 -17.32 -1.53
N VAL A 180 -3.07 -16.36 -2.08
CA VAL A 180 -4.51 -16.19 -1.82
C VAL A 180 -5.27 -17.48 -2.13
N LEU A 181 -4.99 -18.10 -3.28
CA LEU A 181 -5.65 -19.35 -3.69
C LEU A 181 -5.33 -20.51 -2.73
N LYS A 182 -4.09 -20.63 -2.28
CA LYS A 182 -3.69 -21.63 -1.29
C LYS A 182 -4.39 -21.44 0.04
N ASP A 183 -4.41 -20.22 0.55
CA ASP A 183 -4.90 -19.92 1.90
C ASP A 183 -6.42 -20.03 2.00
N ASN A 184 -7.15 -19.73 0.92
CA ASN A 184 -8.60 -19.64 0.95
C ASN A 184 -9.30 -20.77 0.22
N PHE A 185 -8.63 -21.48 -0.71
CA PHE A 185 -9.29 -22.41 -1.63
C PHE A 185 -8.56 -23.75 -1.79
N ALA A 186 -7.66 -24.11 -0.90
CA ALA A 186 -6.86 -25.36 -0.97
C ALA A 186 -7.73 -26.64 -1.11
N ASN A 187 -8.96 -26.62 -0.63
CA ASN A 187 -9.88 -27.76 -0.66
C ASN A 187 -10.92 -27.69 -1.81
N ARG A 188 -10.84 -26.70 -2.68
CA ARG A 188 -11.72 -26.65 -3.88
C ARG A 188 -11.02 -27.36 -5.04
N LYS A 189 -11.69 -28.38 -5.57
CA LYS A 189 -11.29 -29.06 -6.81
C LYS A 189 -11.85 -28.33 -8.01
#